data_2aeebf7bd5a07b68360b6ead3f90e475
#
_entry.id   2aeebf7bd5a07b68360b6ead3f90e475
#
_cell.length_a   1.000
_cell.length_b   1.000
_cell.length_c   1.000
_cell.angle_alpha   90.00
_cell.angle_beta   90.00
_cell.angle_gamma   90.00
#
_symmetry.space_group_name_H-M   'P 1'
#
loop_
_entity.id
_entity.type
_entity.pdbx_description
1 polymer ?
#
loop_
_entity_poly.entity_id
_entity_poly.type
_entity_poly.pdbx_seq_one_letter_code
_entity_poly.pdbx_strand_id
1 'polypeptide(L)'
;MQTVIVPVDFSENSLKAARYATKLLTGHYGVNMILHHVYEKASQASEAAERLESLKAELMEIGVVKITTLSEEGSDFIVELDKLARHQQADLIIMGITGRTAIGQTFIGSNTLKMVQQKVCPVLIVPEDATYKDVKNVLLTSDFKNVQSVTPSVPIKKILKTFSPNLHIMNVDSEHYVALT
;
A
#
# COMPACT_ATOMS: atom_id res chain seq x y z
N MET A 1 0.90 -2.95 -14.37
CA MET A 1 1.55 -2.93 -13.04
C MET A 1 2.49 -4.12 -12.99
N GLN A 2 3.73 -3.92 -12.53
CA GLN A 2 4.76 -4.96 -12.51
C GLN A 2 5.37 -5.15 -11.11
N THR A 3 5.52 -4.07 -10.34
CA THR A 3 6.15 -4.10 -9.02
C THR A 3 5.23 -3.50 -7.97
N VAL A 4 4.93 -4.28 -6.94
CA VAL A 4 4.17 -3.85 -5.76
C VAL A 4 5.02 -4.07 -4.51
N ILE A 5 5.17 -3.06 -3.67
CA ILE A 5 5.90 -3.18 -2.41
C ILE A 5 4.92 -3.24 -1.25
N VAL A 6 5.15 -4.19 -0.36
CA VAL A 6 4.39 -4.35 0.88
C VAL A 6 5.38 -4.28 2.04
N PRO A 7 5.48 -3.13 2.70
CA PRO A 7 6.33 -3.00 3.88
C PRO A 7 5.73 -3.76 5.06
N VAL A 8 6.59 -4.46 5.80
CA VAL A 8 6.22 -5.33 6.91
C VAL A 8 7.10 -5.02 8.13
N ASP A 9 6.48 -4.64 9.23
CA ASP A 9 7.10 -4.53 10.56
C ASP A 9 6.71 -5.67 11.49
N PHE A 10 6.03 -6.68 10.93
CA PHE A 10 5.46 -7.83 11.62
C PHE A 10 4.40 -7.50 12.67
N SER A 11 3.87 -6.29 12.68
CA SER A 11 2.64 -5.98 13.42
C SER A 11 1.44 -6.64 12.76
N GLU A 12 0.36 -6.82 13.53
CA GLU A 12 -0.87 -7.43 13.01
C GLU A 12 -1.40 -6.69 11.77
N ASN A 13 -1.30 -5.36 11.75
CA ASN A 13 -1.77 -4.55 10.64
C ASN A 13 -0.91 -4.70 9.38
N SER A 14 0.42 -4.79 9.51
CA SER A 14 1.28 -5.04 8.36
C SER A 14 1.09 -6.44 7.80
N LEU A 15 0.89 -7.45 8.66
CA LEU A 15 0.57 -8.82 8.24
C LEU A 15 -0.79 -8.90 7.55
N LYS A 16 -1.81 -8.20 8.06
CA LYS A 16 -3.13 -8.08 7.38
C LYS A 16 -3.00 -7.43 6.00
N ALA A 17 -2.20 -6.36 5.89
CA ALA A 17 -1.96 -5.72 4.60
C ALA A 17 -1.26 -6.66 3.61
N ALA A 18 -0.30 -7.47 4.07
CA ALA A 18 0.38 -8.46 3.24
C ALA A 18 -0.59 -9.56 2.75
N ARG A 19 -1.46 -10.08 3.63
CA ARG A 19 -2.52 -11.04 3.25
C ARG A 19 -3.53 -10.44 2.28
N TYR A 20 -3.93 -9.18 2.51
CA TYR A 20 -4.82 -8.45 1.60
C TYR A 20 -4.18 -8.28 0.23
N ALA A 21 -2.90 -7.84 0.18
CA ALA A 21 -2.14 -7.67 -1.05
C ALA A 21 -2.02 -8.98 -1.83
N THR A 22 -1.75 -10.10 -1.16
CA THR A 22 -1.66 -11.42 -1.79
C THR A 22 -2.99 -11.79 -2.47
N LYS A 23 -4.11 -11.60 -1.79
CA LYS A 23 -5.44 -11.87 -2.39
C LYS A 23 -5.74 -10.95 -3.56
N LEU A 24 -5.42 -9.64 -3.43
CA LEU A 24 -5.61 -8.64 -4.47
C LEU A 24 -4.81 -8.96 -5.73
N LEU A 25 -3.59 -9.48 -5.57
CA LEU A 25 -2.65 -9.74 -6.67
C LEU A 25 -2.73 -11.17 -7.22
N THR A 26 -3.49 -12.04 -6.58
CA THR A 26 -3.71 -13.42 -7.08
C THR A 26 -4.27 -13.40 -8.49
N GLY A 27 -3.64 -14.19 -9.39
CA GLY A 27 -4.02 -14.24 -10.80
C GLY A 27 -3.38 -13.17 -11.70
N HIS A 28 -2.66 -12.20 -11.12
CA HIS A 28 -1.90 -11.19 -11.87
C HIS A 28 -0.45 -11.63 -12.08
N TYR A 29 -0.23 -12.63 -12.95
CA TYR A 29 1.07 -13.31 -13.12
C TYR A 29 2.26 -12.42 -13.53
N GLY A 30 2.01 -11.24 -14.05
CA GLY A 30 3.06 -10.26 -14.40
C GLY A 30 3.51 -9.35 -13.24
N VAL A 31 2.94 -9.52 -12.04
CA VAL A 31 3.22 -8.69 -10.88
C VAL A 31 4.18 -9.39 -9.93
N ASN A 32 5.24 -8.70 -9.51
CA ASN A 32 6.13 -9.10 -8.43
C ASN A 32 5.76 -8.33 -7.17
N MET A 33 5.40 -9.03 -6.10
CA MET A 33 5.17 -8.46 -4.77
C MET A 33 6.46 -8.55 -3.96
N ILE A 34 6.97 -7.41 -3.50
CA ILE A 34 8.17 -7.33 -2.66
C ILE A 34 7.73 -7.12 -1.22
N LEU A 35 7.96 -8.11 -0.36
CA LEU A 35 7.85 -7.94 1.08
C LEU A 35 9.12 -7.25 1.58
N HIS A 36 8.98 -6.07 2.17
CA HIS A 36 10.09 -5.24 2.59
C HIS A 36 10.09 -5.02 4.10
N HIS A 37 11.22 -5.28 4.76
CA HIS A 37 11.43 -5.03 6.17
C HIS A 37 12.70 -4.25 6.42
N VAL A 38 12.63 -3.22 7.26
CA VAL A 38 13.78 -2.44 7.71
C VAL A 38 14.07 -2.78 9.17
N TYR A 39 15.30 -3.16 9.46
CA TYR A 39 15.79 -3.43 10.80
C TYR A 39 16.88 -2.42 11.20
N GLU A 40 17.05 -2.16 12.50
CA GLU A 40 17.95 -1.10 12.97
C GLU A 40 19.41 -1.55 13.22
N LYS A 41 19.65 -2.86 13.43
CA LYS A 41 20.95 -3.39 13.82
C LYS A 41 21.31 -4.62 13.01
N ALA A 42 22.54 -4.72 12.56
CA ALA A 42 23.05 -5.86 11.79
C ALA A 42 22.78 -7.22 12.46
N SER A 43 22.74 -7.27 13.80
CA SER A 43 22.40 -8.50 14.55
C SER A 43 20.99 -9.02 14.30
N GLN A 44 20.09 -8.21 13.76
CA GLN A 44 18.69 -8.56 13.45
C GLN A 44 18.53 -9.12 12.03
N ALA A 45 19.58 -9.06 11.19
CA ALA A 45 19.50 -9.42 9.78
C ALA A 45 18.99 -10.85 9.53
N SER A 46 19.55 -11.84 10.25
CA SER A 46 19.16 -13.25 10.09
C SER A 46 17.71 -13.48 10.50
N GLU A 47 17.31 -12.96 11.67
CA GLU A 47 15.94 -13.07 12.16
C GLU A 47 14.94 -12.40 11.19
N ALA A 48 15.27 -11.21 10.69
CA ALA A 48 14.42 -10.49 9.74
C ALA A 48 14.22 -11.28 8.45
N ALA A 49 15.28 -11.86 7.90
CA ALA A 49 15.23 -12.68 6.70
C ALA A 49 14.39 -13.95 6.92
N GLU A 50 14.60 -14.66 8.02
CA GLU A 50 13.84 -15.88 8.37
C GLU A 50 12.35 -15.59 8.55
N ARG A 51 12.00 -14.48 9.22
CA ARG A 51 10.61 -14.07 9.41
C ARG A 51 9.94 -13.69 8.09
N LEU A 52 10.64 -13.01 7.19
CA LEU A 52 10.11 -12.69 5.85
C LEU A 52 9.89 -13.95 5.01
N GLU A 53 10.82 -14.92 5.01
CA GLU A 53 10.64 -16.18 4.29
C GLU A 53 9.49 -17.01 4.87
N SER A 54 9.33 -17.03 6.20
CA SER A 54 8.17 -17.67 6.85
C SER A 54 6.86 -17.01 6.44
N LEU A 55 6.79 -15.68 6.43
CA LEU A 55 5.62 -14.95 5.97
C LEU A 55 5.33 -15.23 4.48
N LYS A 56 6.36 -15.24 3.64
CA LYS A 56 6.21 -15.58 2.22
C LYS A 56 5.61 -16.97 2.04
N ALA A 57 6.08 -17.97 2.79
CA ALA A 57 5.53 -19.32 2.75
C ALA A 57 4.03 -19.32 3.12
N GLU A 58 3.65 -18.62 4.22
CA GLU A 58 2.24 -18.46 4.60
C GLU A 58 1.41 -17.82 3.48
N LEU A 59 1.93 -16.74 2.87
CA LEU A 59 1.21 -16.00 1.82
C LEU A 59 1.02 -16.82 0.54
N MET A 60 1.97 -17.68 0.20
CA MET A 60 1.86 -18.59 -0.95
C MET A 60 0.75 -19.64 -0.80
N GLU A 61 0.35 -19.97 0.44
CA GLU A 61 -0.83 -20.81 0.70
C GLU A 61 -2.16 -20.05 0.51
N ILE A 62 -2.12 -18.70 0.60
CA ILE A 62 -3.31 -17.86 0.44
C ILE A 62 -3.65 -17.60 -1.02
N GLY A 63 -2.62 -17.46 -1.88
CA GLY A 63 -2.83 -17.10 -3.27
C GLY A 63 -1.60 -17.23 -4.14
N VAL A 64 -1.84 -17.29 -5.45
CA VAL A 64 -0.78 -17.44 -6.45
C VAL A 64 -0.28 -16.08 -6.90
N VAL A 65 0.83 -15.63 -6.32
CA VAL A 65 1.53 -14.39 -6.66
C VAL A 65 3.05 -14.60 -6.57
N LYS A 66 3.80 -13.93 -7.43
CA LYS A 66 5.27 -13.93 -7.31
C LYS A 66 5.67 -13.06 -6.13
N ILE A 67 6.35 -13.63 -5.12
CA ILE A 67 6.79 -12.93 -3.92
C ILE A 67 8.31 -12.93 -3.84
N THR A 68 8.88 -11.75 -3.65
CA THR A 68 10.30 -11.53 -3.33
C THR A 68 10.39 -10.94 -1.92
N THR A 69 11.36 -11.36 -1.13
CA THR A 69 11.65 -10.82 0.20
C THR A 69 12.87 -9.93 0.15
N LEU A 70 12.83 -8.83 0.88
CA LEU A 70 13.96 -7.92 1.06
C LEU A 70 13.97 -7.39 2.48
N SER A 71 15.06 -7.62 3.21
CA SER A 71 15.33 -6.97 4.49
C SER A 71 16.61 -6.16 4.39
N GLU A 72 16.63 -4.97 4.97
CA GLU A 72 17.79 -4.10 4.94
C GLU A 72 17.96 -3.33 6.25
N GLU A 73 19.22 -2.96 6.55
CA GLU A 73 19.53 -2.12 7.70
C GLU A 73 19.20 -0.66 7.39
N GLY A 74 18.49 0.01 8.30
CA GLY A 74 18.14 1.42 8.15
C GLY A 74 17.62 2.03 9.43
N SER A 75 17.86 3.33 9.61
CA SER A 75 17.40 4.09 10.78
C SER A 75 16.08 4.83 10.55
N ASP A 76 15.68 5.02 9.29
CA ASP A 76 14.43 5.67 8.91
C ASP A 76 13.70 4.82 7.87
N PHE A 77 12.63 4.18 8.33
CA PHE A 77 11.78 3.33 7.50
C PHE A 77 11.26 4.03 6.23
N ILE A 78 10.88 5.31 6.33
CA ILE A 78 10.31 6.04 5.17
C ILE A 78 11.37 6.34 4.14
N VAL A 79 12.59 6.67 4.59
CA VAL A 79 13.73 6.92 3.70
C VAL A 79 14.10 5.65 2.93
N GLU A 80 14.18 4.51 3.62
CA GLU A 80 14.55 3.25 2.96
C GLU A 80 13.42 2.77 2.03
N LEU A 81 12.15 2.89 2.43
CA LEU A 81 11.02 2.54 1.57
C LEU A 81 10.93 3.45 0.32
N ASP A 82 11.21 4.76 0.45
CA ASP A 82 11.26 5.70 -0.69
C ASP A 82 12.37 5.32 -1.68
N LYS A 83 13.59 5.03 -1.17
CA LYS A 83 14.72 4.57 -1.98
C LYS A 83 14.37 3.28 -2.74
N LEU A 84 13.82 2.30 -2.03
CA LEU A 84 13.42 1.03 -2.62
C LEU A 84 12.36 1.24 -3.71
N ALA A 85 11.34 2.05 -3.41
CA ALA A 85 10.25 2.31 -4.36
C ALA A 85 10.76 2.95 -5.65
N ARG A 86 11.70 3.88 -5.56
CA ARG A 86 12.36 4.50 -6.73
C ARG A 86 13.23 3.51 -7.49
N HIS A 87 14.08 2.75 -6.76
CA HIS A 87 15.00 1.80 -7.37
C HIS A 87 14.27 0.67 -8.10
N GLN A 88 13.22 0.15 -7.52
CA GLN A 88 12.38 -0.91 -8.09
C GLN A 88 11.32 -0.40 -9.07
N GLN A 89 11.25 0.92 -9.28
CA GLN A 89 10.20 1.56 -10.10
C GLN A 89 8.80 1.06 -9.70
N ALA A 90 8.52 1.09 -8.40
CA ALA A 90 7.29 0.56 -7.85
C ALA A 90 6.05 1.21 -8.46
N ASP A 91 5.08 0.41 -8.83
CA ASP A 91 3.79 0.86 -9.36
C ASP A 91 2.76 1.12 -8.25
N LEU A 92 2.95 0.47 -7.09
CA LEU A 92 2.04 0.55 -5.96
C LEU A 92 2.78 0.15 -4.67
N ILE A 93 2.50 0.85 -3.58
CA ILE A 93 2.83 0.43 -2.23
C ILE A 93 1.52 0.05 -1.53
N ILE A 94 1.48 -1.08 -0.82
CA ILE A 94 0.30 -1.48 -0.03
C ILE A 94 0.69 -1.49 1.44
N MET A 95 0.03 -0.68 2.25
CA MET A 95 0.34 -0.50 3.67
C MET A 95 -0.90 -0.69 4.54
N GLY A 96 -0.72 -1.30 5.69
CA GLY A 96 -1.71 -1.28 6.76
C GLY A 96 -1.73 0.08 7.47
N ILE A 97 -2.85 0.40 8.11
CA ILE A 97 -2.94 1.53 9.02
C ILE A 97 -3.19 1.05 10.44
N THR A 98 -2.48 1.69 11.39
CA THR A 98 -2.72 1.52 12.82
C THR A 98 -3.61 2.66 13.32
N GLY A 99 -4.68 2.29 14.03
CA GLY A 99 -5.39 3.18 14.92
C GLY A 99 -6.83 3.48 14.54
N ARG A 100 -7.74 3.02 15.40
CA ARG A 100 -9.02 3.68 15.67
C ARG A 100 -8.81 4.62 16.85
N THR A 101 -9.20 5.88 16.73
CA THR A 101 -9.40 6.70 17.91
C THR A 101 -10.67 6.25 18.64
N ALA A 102 -10.74 6.50 19.95
CA ALA A 102 -11.93 6.24 20.77
C ALA A 102 -13.22 6.93 20.24
N ILE A 103 -13.11 7.79 19.24
CA ILE A 103 -14.19 8.57 18.61
C ILE A 103 -14.61 7.98 17.24
N GLY A 104 -14.12 6.80 16.85
CA GLY A 104 -14.52 6.14 15.59
C GLY A 104 -13.92 6.74 14.32
N GLN A 105 -13.00 7.70 14.42
CA GLN A 105 -12.28 8.25 13.26
C GLN A 105 -11.08 7.36 12.93
N THR A 106 -10.95 6.96 11.67
CA THR A 106 -9.77 6.22 11.18
C THR A 106 -8.57 7.17 11.13
N PHE A 107 -7.59 6.93 11.99
CA PHE A 107 -6.33 7.68 11.95
C PHE A 107 -5.41 7.04 10.91
N ILE A 108 -4.99 7.80 9.90
CA ILE A 108 -3.91 7.38 9.02
C ILE A 108 -2.62 7.41 9.84
N GLY A 109 -1.96 6.27 10.01
CA GLY A 109 -0.71 6.18 10.75
C GLY A 109 0.36 7.15 10.21
N SER A 110 1.18 7.67 11.11
CA SER A 110 2.20 8.69 10.76
C SER A 110 3.11 8.24 9.61
N ASN A 111 3.52 6.98 9.57
CA ASN A 111 4.36 6.43 8.52
C ASN A 111 3.62 6.33 7.17
N THR A 112 2.36 5.90 7.18
CA THR A 112 1.55 5.84 5.96
C THR A 112 1.34 7.24 5.38
N LEU A 113 1.04 8.23 6.21
CA LEU A 113 0.88 9.61 5.78
C LEU A 113 2.19 10.18 5.21
N LYS A 114 3.33 9.96 5.89
CA LYS A 114 4.64 10.37 5.40
C LYS A 114 4.94 9.75 4.03
N MET A 115 4.65 8.44 3.85
CA MET A 115 4.89 7.77 2.57
C MET A 115 4.02 8.33 1.44
N VAL A 116 2.74 8.61 1.69
CA VAL A 116 1.86 9.28 0.72
C VAL A 116 2.41 10.65 0.32
N GLN A 117 2.99 11.40 1.25
CA GLN A 117 3.58 12.72 1.00
C GLN A 117 4.84 12.66 0.12
N GLN A 118 5.56 11.54 0.07
CA GLN A 118 6.73 11.35 -0.82
C GLN A 118 6.35 11.36 -2.31
N LYS A 119 5.10 11.03 -2.66
CA LYS A 119 4.57 11.04 -4.04
C LYS A 119 5.38 10.20 -5.04
N VAL A 120 6.03 9.14 -4.59
CA VAL A 120 6.84 8.24 -5.44
C VAL A 120 5.94 7.42 -6.34
N CYS A 121 4.94 6.77 -5.75
CA CYS A 121 3.92 6.01 -6.45
C CYS A 121 2.61 6.00 -5.60
N PRO A 122 1.49 5.52 -6.15
CA PRO A 122 0.27 5.33 -5.37
C PRO A 122 0.50 4.49 -4.12
N VAL A 123 -0.22 4.82 -3.05
CA VAL A 123 -0.24 4.04 -1.81
C VAL A 123 -1.67 3.53 -1.57
N LEU A 124 -1.85 2.21 -1.57
CA LEU A 124 -3.08 1.56 -1.15
C LEU A 124 -3.06 1.37 0.37
N ILE A 125 -4.00 1.98 1.03
CA ILE A 125 -4.13 1.90 2.49
C ILE A 125 -5.15 0.81 2.83
N VAL A 126 -4.73 -0.17 3.64
CA VAL A 126 -5.58 -1.27 4.10
C VAL A 126 -6.00 -1.00 5.55
N PRO A 127 -7.27 -0.66 5.81
CA PRO A 127 -7.78 -0.51 7.17
C PRO A 127 -7.73 -1.81 7.97
N GLU A 128 -7.67 -1.68 9.29
CA GLU A 128 -7.58 -2.82 10.21
C GLU A 128 -8.74 -3.82 10.07
N ASP A 129 -9.94 -3.32 9.79
CA ASP A 129 -11.15 -4.12 9.61
C ASP A 129 -11.43 -4.51 8.15
N ALA A 130 -10.53 -4.15 7.22
CA ALA A 130 -10.70 -4.49 5.81
C ALA A 130 -10.63 -6.00 5.59
N THR A 131 -11.67 -6.51 4.94
CA THR A 131 -11.70 -7.87 4.41
C THR A 131 -11.64 -7.80 2.90
N TYR A 132 -10.73 -8.57 2.29
CA TYR A 132 -10.61 -8.58 0.83
C TYR A 132 -11.91 -9.04 0.17
N LYS A 133 -12.34 -8.25 -0.79
CA LYS A 133 -13.37 -8.57 -1.79
C LYS A 133 -12.86 -8.09 -3.14
N ASP A 134 -13.31 -8.72 -4.21
CA ASP A 134 -12.95 -8.29 -5.57
C ASP A 134 -13.21 -6.79 -5.76
N VAL A 135 -12.23 -6.09 -6.32
CA VAL A 135 -12.33 -4.66 -6.58
C VAL A 135 -13.17 -4.44 -7.83
N LYS A 136 -14.49 -4.32 -7.63
CA LYS A 136 -15.47 -4.10 -8.72
C LYS A 136 -15.69 -2.63 -9.05
N ASN A 137 -15.50 -1.75 -8.07
CA ASN A 137 -15.74 -0.32 -8.22
C ASN A 137 -14.61 0.48 -7.58
N VAL A 138 -14.20 1.54 -8.26
CA VAL A 138 -13.24 2.53 -7.76
C VAL A 138 -13.91 3.90 -7.84
N LEU A 139 -13.86 4.66 -6.76
CA LEU A 139 -14.34 6.04 -6.69
C LEU A 139 -13.15 7.00 -6.74
N LEU A 140 -13.10 7.83 -7.76
CA LEU A 140 -12.17 8.94 -7.85
C LEU A 140 -12.87 10.22 -7.37
N THR A 141 -12.38 10.76 -6.27
CA THR A 141 -12.84 12.05 -5.75
C THR A 141 -11.98 13.19 -6.28
N SER A 142 -12.59 14.28 -6.69
CA SER A 142 -11.90 15.47 -7.21
C SER A 142 -12.74 16.72 -6.96
N ASP A 143 -12.09 17.85 -6.67
CA ASP A 143 -12.71 19.18 -6.65
C ASP A 143 -12.86 19.78 -8.05
N PHE A 144 -12.38 19.08 -9.08
CA PHE A 144 -12.29 19.50 -10.48
C PHE A 144 -11.50 20.79 -10.73
N LYS A 145 -10.71 21.24 -9.75
CA LYS A 145 -9.79 22.36 -9.91
C LYS A 145 -8.46 21.85 -10.50
N ASN A 146 -7.97 22.52 -11.52
CA ASN A 146 -6.67 22.23 -12.15
C ASN A 146 -6.45 20.72 -12.50
N VAL A 147 -7.51 20.04 -12.95
CA VAL A 147 -7.54 18.57 -13.18
C VAL A 147 -6.33 18.08 -13.98
N GLN A 148 -5.90 18.80 -15.00
CA GLN A 148 -4.76 18.39 -15.85
C GLN A 148 -3.43 18.33 -15.08
N SER A 149 -3.22 19.21 -14.11
CA SER A 149 -1.97 19.31 -13.36
C SER A 149 -1.96 18.47 -12.07
N VAL A 150 -3.13 18.25 -11.45
CA VAL A 150 -3.22 17.58 -10.15
C VAL A 150 -3.61 16.12 -10.23
N THR A 151 -4.23 15.66 -11.34
CA THR A 151 -4.68 14.29 -11.48
C THR A 151 -3.56 13.38 -11.97
N PRO A 152 -3.10 12.40 -11.16
CA PRO A 152 -2.04 11.49 -11.57
C PRO A 152 -2.58 10.42 -12.55
N SER A 153 -2.83 10.84 -13.79
CA SER A 153 -3.51 10.02 -14.79
C SER A 153 -2.80 8.71 -15.13
N VAL A 154 -1.47 8.70 -15.13
CA VAL A 154 -0.68 7.50 -15.49
C VAL A 154 -0.84 6.40 -14.43
N PRO A 155 -0.62 6.66 -13.12
CA PRO A 155 -0.89 5.66 -12.08
C PRO A 155 -2.34 5.19 -12.05
N ILE A 156 -3.30 6.11 -12.18
CA ILE A 156 -4.73 5.74 -12.22
C ILE A 156 -5.01 4.77 -13.36
N LYS A 157 -4.53 5.07 -14.58
CA LYS A 157 -4.69 4.17 -15.75
C LYS A 157 -4.05 2.80 -15.51
N LYS A 158 -2.88 2.72 -14.84
CA LYS A 158 -2.25 1.44 -14.50
C LYS A 158 -3.12 0.61 -13.57
N ILE A 159 -3.68 1.22 -12.53
CA ILE A 159 -4.59 0.55 -11.57
C ILE A 159 -5.85 0.05 -12.30
N LEU A 160 -6.51 0.93 -13.05
CA LEU A 160 -7.72 0.58 -13.80
C LEU A 160 -7.46 -0.55 -14.81
N LYS A 161 -6.34 -0.51 -15.54
CA LYS A 161 -5.97 -1.56 -16.49
C LYS A 161 -5.66 -2.90 -15.80
N THR A 162 -5.10 -2.86 -14.59
CA THR A 162 -4.73 -4.09 -13.87
C THR A 162 -5.94 -4.78 -13.27
N PHE A 163 -6.82 -4.03 -12.61
CA PHE A 163 -7.96 -4.61 -11.87
C PHE A 163 -9.30 -4.53 -12.62
N SER A 164 -9.35 -3.76 -13.72
CA SER A 164 -10.55 -3.58 -14.56
C SER A 164 -11.84 -3.22 -13.79
N PRO A 165 -11.80 -2.36 -12.77
CA PRO A 165 -12.99 -1.97 -12.02
C PRO A 165 -13.83 -0.96 -12.80
N ASN A 166 -15.09 -0.81 -12.42
CA ASN A 166 -15.89 0.35 -12.82
C ASN A 166 -15.35 1.61 -12.13
N LEU A 167 -15.05 2.65 -12.90
CA LEU A 167 -14.61 3.93 -12.37
C LEU A 167 -15.83 4.86 -12.18
N HIS A 168 -16.01 5.30 -10.94
CA HIS A 168 -16.95 6.35 -10.58
C HIS A 168 -16.17 7.62 -10.26
N ILE A 169 -16.67 8.77 -10.72
CA ILE A 169 -16.04 10.06 -10.45
C ILE A 169 -17.04 10.89 -9.64
N MET A 170 -16.55 11.44 -8.51
CA MET A 170 -17.35 12.28 -7.61
C MET A 170 -16.70 13.64 -7.46
N ASN A 171 -17.50 14.69 -7.65
CA ASN A 171 -17.08 16.05 -7.27
C ASN A 171 -17.19 16.21 -5.75
N VAL A 172 -16.13 16.72 -5.14
CA VAL A 172 -16.09 17.12 -3.73
C VAL A 172 -15.86 18.62 -3.69
N ASP A 173 -16.92 19.40 -3.46
CA ASP A 173 -16.83 20.84 -3.30
C ASP A 173 -16.44 21.18 -1.86
N SER A 174 -15.21 21.62 -1.67
CA SER A 174 -14.69 21.98 -0.35
C SER A 174 -15.08 23.40 0.11
N GLU A 175 -15.63 24.22 -0.78
CA GLU A 175 -15.99 25.61 -0.44
C GLU A 175 -17.33 25.73 0.30
N HIS A 176 -18.15 24.68 0.23
CA HIS A 176 -19.46 24.63 0.89
C HIS A 176 -19.50 23.70 2.10
N TYR A 177 -18.37 23.38 2.70
CA TYR A 177 -18.33 22.62 3.94
C TYR A 177 -18.79 23.50 5.11
N VAL A 178 -20.09 23.57 5.36
CA VAL A 178 -20.64 24.10 6.61
C VAL A 178 -20.37 23.04 7.67
N ALA A 179 -19.44 23.34 8.59
CA ALA A 179 -19.29 22.54 9.79
C ALA A 179 -20.62 22.56 10.55
N LEU A 180 -21.34 21.45 10.51
CA LEU A 180 -22.47 21.25 11.41
C LEU A 180 -21.87 21.13 12.82
N THR A 181 -21.93 22.22 13.57
CA THR A 181 -21.62 22.29 15.01
C THR A 181 -22.69 21.55 15.81
#